data_a16b8d09194044934277fdc78380b85c
#
_entry.id   a16b8d09194044934277fdc78380b85c
#
_cell.length_a   1.000
_cell.length_b   1.000
_cell.length_c   1.000
_cell.angle_alpha   90.00
_cell.angle_beta   90.00
_cell.angle_gamma   90.00
#
_symmetry.space_group_name_H-M   'P 1'
#
loop_
_entity.id
_entity.type
_entity.pdbx_description
1 polymer ?
#
loop_
_entity_poly.entity_id
_entity_poly.type
_entity_poly.pdbx_seq_one_letter_code
_entity_poly.pdbx_strand_id
1 'polypeptide(L)'
;PAATEDWIKGMVNNLAEPVFSSDTPMIRAVAQGQCGVALANSYYLGRMQAGDKGEADKTLSGKVTVRWPDPVHVNITGGGVTRASRNPEAAQRLLEFLSSDQAQGGYAAANHEYPLKGIGEDPVLQAWGPFNQAKVSAERLGELNAQALELMAANGWQ
;
A
#
# COMPACT_ATOMS: atom_id res chain seq x y z
N PRO A 1 22.50 3.81 -3.52
CA PRO A 1 23.57 4.43 -4.28
C PRO A 1 23.31 4.28 -5.78
N ALA A 2 24.31 4.12 -6.67
CA ALA A 2 24.15 4.26 -8.11
C ALA A 2 22.96 3.50 -8.72
N ALA A 3 22.78 2.21 -8.42
CA ALA A 3 21.66 1.42 -8.96
C ALA A 3 20.27 1.96 -8.55
N THR A 4 20.15 2.54 -7.36
CA THR A 4 18.91 3.16 -6.90
C THR A 4 18.65 4.47 -7.64
N GLU A 5 19.68 5.27 -7.85
CA GLU A 5 19.58 6.51 -8.63
C GLU A 5 19.21 6.23 -10.09
N ASP A 6 19.84 5.25 -10.70
CA ASP A 6 19.54 4.83 -12.07
C ASP A 6 18.08 4.35 -12.20
N TRP A 7 17.60 3.60 -11.19
CA TRP A 7 16.20 3.18 -11.14
C TRP A 7 15.24 4.38 -11.02
N ILE A 8 15.53 5.34 -10.11
CA ILE A 8 14.70 6.56 -9.94
C ILE A 8 14.66 7.36 -11.25
N LYS A 9 15.81 7.59 -11.88
CA LYS A 9 15.89 8.29 -13.16
C LYS A 9 15.09 7.56 -14.25
N GLY A 10 15.20 6.22 -14.28
CA GLY A 10 14.41 5.40 -15.19
C GLY A 10 12.91 5.55 -14.98
N MET A 11 12.45 5.56 -13.73
CA MET A 11 11.04 5.79 -13.39
C MET A 11 10.58 7.18 -13.83
N VAL A 12 11.34 8.24 -13.49
CA VAL A 12 11.01 9.63 -13.86
C VAL A 12 10.94 9.80 -15.38
N ASN A 13 11.88 9.23 -16.11
CA ASN A 13 11.92 9.31 -17.59
C ASN A 13 10.77 8.54 -18.27
N ASN A 14 10.14 7.61 -17.58
CA ASN A 14 9.03 6.81 -18.10
C ASN A 14 7.65 7.24 -17.57
N LEU A 15 7.56 8.35 -16.83
CA LEU A 15 6.28 8.88 -16.39
C LEU A 15 5.44 9.27 -17.61
N ALA A 16 4.24 8.70 -17.74
CA ALA A 16 3.29 9.03 -18.79
C ALA A 16 2.55 10.34 -18.49
N GLU A 17 2.40 10.67 -17.21
CA GLU A 17 1.70 11.85 -16.69
C GLU A 17 2.52 12.44 -15.54
N PRO A 18 2.29 13.70 -15.14
CA PRO A 18 2.84 14.24 -13.91
C PRO A 18 2.51 13.35 -12.70
N VAL A 19 3.35 13.39 -11.67
CA VAL A 19 3.13 12.60 -10.46
C VAL A 19 1.77 12.90 -9.84
N PHE A 20 0.95 11.88 -9.63
CA PHE A 20 -0.35 12.03 -9.01
C PHE A 20 -0.20 12.26 -7.50
N SER A 21 -1.05 13.09 -6.94
CA SER A 21 -1.09 13.37 -5.49
C SER A 21 -1.78 12.26 -4.68
N SER A 22 -2.41 11.27 -5.32
CA SER A 22 -3.04 10.14 -4.65
C SER A 22 -3.22 8.93 -5.58
N ASP A 23 -3.38 7.74 -4.98
CA ASP A 23 -3.43 6.48 -5.73
C ASP A 23 -4.71 6.30 -6.56
N THR A 24 -5.87 6.75 -6.08
CA THR A 24 -7.14 6.55 -6.80
C THR A 24 -7.17 7.19 -8.20
N PRO A 25 -6.79 8.47 -8.40
CA PRO A 25 -6.65 9.05 -9.73
C PRO A 25 -5.66 8.31 -10.62
N MET A 26 -4.54 7.85 -10.07
CA MET A 26 -3.53 7.09 -10.78
C MET A 26 -4.08 5.73 -11.25
N ILE A 27 -4.84 5.01 -10.42
CA ILE A 27 -5.51 3.76 -10.80
C ILE A 27 -6.54 4.01 -11.91
N ARG A 28 -7.29 5.12 -11.85
CA ARG A 28 -8.21 5.51 -12.93
C ARG A 28 -7.48 5.76 -14.23
N ALA A 29 -6.33 6.42 -14.21
CA ALA A 29 -5.50 6.68 -15.39
C ALA A 29 -5.05 5.37 -16.06
N VAL A 30 -4.63 4.37 -15.28
CA VAL A 30 -4.33 3.02 -15.79
C VAL A 30 -5.57 2.40 -16.43
N ALA A 31 -6.70 2.41 -15.73
CA ALA A 31 -7.95 1.82 -16.23
C ALA A 31 -8.49 2.47 -17.51
N GLN A 32 -8.15 3.73 -17.74
CA GLN A 32 -8.49 4.51 -18.93
C GLN A 32 -7.45 4.41 -20.06
N GLY A 33 -6.33 3.74 -19.81
CA GLY A 33 -5.27 3.56 -20.81
C GLY A 33 -4.36 4.78 -21.00
N GLN A 34 -4.38 5.73 -20.06
CA GLN A 34 -3.48 6.90 -20.06
C GLN A 34 -2.05 6.49 -19.70
N CYS A 35 -1.90 5.47 -18.87
CA CYS A 35 -0.62 4.81 -18.57
C CYS A 35 -0.81 3.29 -18.51
N GLY A 36 0.27 2.56 -18.80
CA GLY A 36 0.23 1.09 -18.86
C GLY A 36 0.35 0.41 -17.50
N VAL A 37 1.00 1.07 -16.54
CA VAL A 37 1.30 0.54 -15.20
C VAL A 37 1.39 1.67 -14.20
N ALA A 38 1.06 1.40 -12.95
CA ALA A 38 1.25 2.32 -11.84
C ALA A 38 1.69 1.59 -10.58
N LEU A 39 2.46 2.27 -9.71
CA LEU A 39 2.78 1.83 -8.36
C LEU A 39 1.78 2.48 -7.40
N ALA A 40 0.99 1.67 -6.71
CA ALA A 40 -0.04 2.14 -5.81
C ALA A 40 -0.14 1.26 -4.56
N ASN A 41 -0.68 1.80 -3.48
CA ASN A 41 -1.08 0.98 -2.36
C ASN A 41 -2.30 0.14 -2.77
N SER A 42 -2.23 -1.16 -2.53
CA SER A 42 -3.22 -2.14 -3.01
C SER A 42 -4.64 -1.86 -2.52
N TYR A 43 -4.80 -1.41 -1.28
CA TYR A 43 -6.13 -1.17 -0.69
C TYR A 43 -6.95 -0.10 -1.43
N TYR A 44 -6.34 0.84 -2.15
CA TYR A 44 -7.09 1.79 -2.98
C TYR A 44 -7.80 1.09 -4.14
N LEU A 45 -7.10 0.18 -4.82
CA LEU A 45 -7.74 -0.66 -5.83
C LEU A 45 -8.80 -1.58 -5.20
N GLY A 46 -8.52 -2.13 -4.01
CA GLY A 46 -9.47 -2.95 -3.26
C GLY A 46 -10.79 -2.24 -3.03
N ARG A 47 -10.75 -1.01 -2.52
CA ARG A 47 -11.93 -0.17 -2.30
C ARG A 47 -12.70 0.13 -3.60
N MET A 48 -12.00 0.33 -4.71
CA MET A 48 -12.65 0.53 -6.00
C MET A 48 -13.34 -0.75 -6.47
N GLN A 49 -12.67 -1.90 -6.42
CA GLN A 49 -13.21 -3.19 -6.87
C GLN A 49 -14.36 -3.68 -5.98
N ALA A 50 -14.32 -3.42 -4.69
CA ALA A 50 -15.43 -3.70 -3.77
C ALA A 50 -16.66 -2.81 -4.03
N GLY A 51 -16.46 -1.62 -4.60
CA GLY A 51 -17.53 -0.65 -4.85
C GLY A 51 -17.66 0.43 -3.79
N ASP A 52 -16.74 0.53 -2.84
CA ASP A 52 -16.76 1.55 -1.77
C ASP A 52 -16.63 2.98 -2.32
N LYS A 53 -16.15 3.11 -3.53
CA LYS A 53 -16.00 4.38 -4.27
C LYS A 53 -17.12 4.61 -5.29
N GLY A 54 -18.14 3.75 -5.29
CA GLY A 54 -19.29 3.82 -6.18
C GLY A 54 -19.15 2.93 -7.43
N GLU A 55 -20.27 2.71 -8.11
CA GLU A 55 -20.41 1.74 -9.20
C GLU A 55 -19.54 2.10 -10.43
N ALA A 56 -19.31 3.39 -10.67
CA ALA A 56 -18.45 3.85 -11.75
C ALA A 56 -16.99 3.41 -11.56
N ASP A 57 -16.45 3.59 -10.34
CA ASP A 57 -15.09 3.15 -9.99
C ASP A 57 -14.97 1.63 -9.97
N LYS A 58 -16.00 0.93 -9.50
CA LYS A 58 -16.05 -0.53 -9.52
C LYS A 58 -15.95 -1.08 -10.95
N THR A 59 -16.77 -0.56 -11.85
CA THR A 59 -16.73 -0.94 -13.27
C THR A 59 -15.38 -0.62 -13.90
N LEU A 60 -14.86 0.58 -13.63
CA LEU A 60 -13.59 1.03 -14.19
C LEU A 60 -12.42 0.18 -13.69
N SER A 61 -12.35 -0.07 -12.40
CA SER A 61 -11.27 -0.85 -11.76
C SER A 61 -11.25 -2.33 -12.18
N GLY A 62 -12.34 -2.85 -12.71
CA GLY A 62 -12.39 -4.18 -13.32
C GLY A 62 -11.46 -4.36 -14.52
N LYS A 63 -10.95 -3.26 -15.11
CA LYS A 63 -9.95 -3.27 -16.18
C LYS A 63 -8.51 -3.33 -15.67
N VAL A 64 -8.29 -3.21 -14.37
CA VAL A 64 -6.97 -3.18 -13.74
C VAL A 64 -6.67 -4.52 -13.07
N THR A 65 -5.48 -5.03 -13.30
CA THR A 65 -4.99 -6.27 -12.69
C THR A 65 -3.81 -5.97 -11.77
N VAL A 66 -3.83 -6.54 -10.57
CA VAL A 66 -2.67 -6.49 -9.67
C VAL A 66 -1.54 -7.35 -10.21
N ARG A 67 -0.33 -6.83 -10.15
CA ARG A 67 0.91 -7.57 -10.40
C ARG A 67 1.83 -7.40 -9.21
N TRP A 68 2.07 -8.48 -8.51
CA TRP A 68 3.00 -8.50 -7.39
C TRP A 68 4.43 -8.64 -7.91
N PRO A 69 5.34 -7.66 -7.64
CA PRO A 69 6.77 -7.91 -7.80
C PRO A 69 7.24 -9.02 -6.85
N ASP A 70 8.40 -9.58 -7.09
CA ASP A 70 8.95 -10.61 -6.22
C ASP A 70 10.39 -10.22 -5.80
N PRO A 71 10.59 -9.85 -4.54
CA PRO A 71 9.61 -9.72 -3.46
C PRO A 71 8.80 -8.42 -3.50
N VAL A 72 7.62 -8.42 -2.86
CA VAL A 72 6.75 -7.24 -2.69
C VAL A 72 7.21 -6.38 -1.54
N HIS A 73 7.33 -5.08 -1.74
CA HIS A 73 7.42 -4.11 -0.63
C HIS A 73 6.06 -4.04 0.08
N VAL A 74 6.08 -4.10 1.42
CA VAL A 74 4.87 -4.03 2.25
C VAL A 74 4.93 -2.80 3.14
N ASN A 75 3.94 -1.93 2.97
CA ASN A 75 3.65 -0.90 3.96
C ASN A 75 2.84 -1.52 5.09
N ILE A 76 3.16 -1.15 6.32
CA ILE A 76 2.49 -1.67 7.51
C ILE A 76 1.64 -0.60 8.17
N THR A 77 0.46 -1.00 8.65
CA THR A 77 -0.32 -0.21 9.59
C THR A 77 0.18 -0.50 11.00
N GLY A 78 0.50 0.53 11.74
CA GLY A 78 1.05 0.41 13.09
C GLY A 78 0.27 1.21 14.11
N GLY A 79 0.35 0.81 15.36
CA GLY A 79 -0.21 1.52 16.50
C GLY A 79 0.76 1.57 17.67
N GLY A 80 0.63 2.57 18.54
CA GLY A 80 1.47 2.72 19.72
C GLY A 80 0.78 3.46 20.85
N VAL A 81 1.20 3.17 22.08
CA VAL A 81 0.74 3.89 23.27
C VAL A 81 1.59 5.14 23.44
N THR A 82 0.95 6.32 23.43
CA THR A 82 1.67 7.59 23.63
C THR A 82 2.13 7.73 25.08
N ARG A 83 3.26 8.42 25.30
CA ARG A 83 3.77 8.72 26.65
C ARG A 83 2.76 9.48 27.52
N ALA A 84 1.92 10.29 26.90
CA ALA A 84 0.91 11.11 27.60
C ALA A 84 -0.43 10.36 27.82
N SER A 85 -0.50 9.08 27.49
CA SER A 85 -1.73 8.30 27.68
C SER A 85 -2.15 8.30 29.14
N ARG A 86 -3.43 8.61 29.41
CA ARG A 86 -4.02 8.53 30.75
C ARG A 86 -4.46 7.10 31.11
N ASN A 87 -4.54 6.21 30.13
CA ASN A 87 -4.98 4.82 30.29
C ASN A 87 -4.04 3.87 29.53
N PRO A 88 -2.75 3.80 29.86
CA PRO A 88 -1.78 3.03 29.08
C PRO A 88 -2.08 1.54 29.04
N GLU A 89 -2.54 0.95 30.15
CA GLU A 89 -2.92 -0.47 30.20
C GLU A 89 -4.13 -0.81 29.32
N ALA A 90 -5.13 0.07 29.27
CA ALA A 90 -6.28 -0.12 28.40
C ALA A 90 -5.88 0.04 26.91
N ALA A 91 -5.00 0.99 26.61
CA ALA A 91 -4.45 1.18 25.26
C ALA A 91 -3.61 -0.02 24.81
N GLN A 92 -2.81 -0.60 25.70
CA GLN A 92 -2.08 -1.84 25.41
C GLN A 92 -3.02 -2.99 25.10
N ARG A 93 -4.04 -3.22 25.96
CA ARG A 93 -5.04 -4.27 25.72
C ARG A 93 -5.77 -4.10 24.39
N LEU A 94 -6.05 -2.84 24.00
CA LEU A 94 -6.63 -2.56 22.68
C LEU A 94 -5.69 -2.98 21.54
N LEU A 95 -4.40 -2.66 21.62
CA LEU A 95 -3.42 -3.05 20.61
C LEU A 95 -3.25 -4.58 20.53
N GLU A 96 -3.25 -5.25 21.67
CA GLU A 96 -3.23 -6.71 21.74
C GLU A 96 -4.48 -7.32 21.08
N PHE A 97 -5.66 -6.77 21.36
CA PHE A 97 -6.90 -7.18 20.70
C PHE A 97 -6.86 -6.95 19.19
N LEU A 98 -6.42 -5.77 18.73
CA LEU A 98 -6.30 -5.45 17.31
C LEU A 98 -5.33 -6.38 16.57
N SER A 99 -4.37 -6.96 17.28
CA SER A 99 -3.44 -7.95 16.73
C SER A 99 -3.96 -9.39 16.77
N SER A 100 -5.14 -9.63 17.35
CA SER A 100 -5.76 -10.96 17.41
C SER A 100 -6.33 -11.39 16.05
N ASP A 101 -6.41 -12.69 15.82
CA ASP A 101 -6.97 -13.24 14.57
C ASP A 101 -8.43 -12.77 14.34
N GLN A 102 -9.20 -12.60 15.42
CA GLN A 102 -10.57 -12.09 15.36
C GLN A 102 -10.63 -10.65 14.80
N ALA A 103 -9.81 -9.76 15.35
CA ALA A 103 -9.80 -8.36 14.92
C ALA A 103 -9.20 -8.21 13.52
N GLN A 104 -8.17 -8.99 13.20
CA GLN A 104 -7.51 -8.96 11.91
C GLN A 104 -8.41 -9.38 10.75
N GLY A 105 -9.31 -10.34 10.96
CA GLY A 105 -10.32 -10.71 9.96
C GLY A 105 -11.26 -9.57 9.62
N GLY A 106 -11.80 -8.89 10.64
CA GLY A 106 -12.66 -7.73 10.45
C GLY A 106 -11.93 -6.52 9.84
N TYR A 107 -10.68 -6.31 10.22
CA TYR A 107 -9.86 -5.21 9.72
C TYR A 107 -9.55 -5.38 8.22
N ALA A 108 -9.17 -6.59 7.82
CA ALA A 108 -8.91 -6.92 6.42
C ALA A 108 -10.15 -6.66 5.54
N ALA A 109 -11.32 -7.14 5.97
CA ALA A 109 -12.57 -6.95 5.25
C ALA A 109 -12.99 -5.47 5.15
N ALA A 110 -12.76 -4.67 6.20
CA ALA A 110 -13.16 -3.26 6.22
C ALA A 110 -12.24 -2.34 5.40
N ASN A 111 -10.97 -2.69 5.27
CA ASN A 111 -9.96 -1.83 4.64
C ASN A 111 -9.34 -2.38 3.37
N HIS A 112 -9.59 -3.64 3.01
CA HIS A 112 -8.94 -4.36 1.91
C HIS A 112 -7.42 -4.42 2.09
N GLU A 113 -6.98 -4.58 3.34
CA GLU A 113 -5.59 -4.76 3.73
C GLU A 113 -5.33 -6.21 4.14
N TYR A 114 -4.19 -6.75 3.76
CA TYR A 114 -3.83 -8.11 4.18
C TYR A 114 -3.65 -8.17 5.70
N PRO A 115 -4.23 -9.18 6.38
CA PRO A 115 -4.05 -9.36 7.81
C PRO A 115 -2.62 -9.77 8.13
N LEU A 116 -2.25 -9.73 9.43
CA LEU A 116 -0.93 -10.15 9.91
C LEU A 116 -0.58 -11.59 9.52
N LYS A 117 -1.59 -12.44 9.29
CA LYS A 117 -1.41 -13.84 8.88
C LYS A 117 -2.40 -14.21 7.78
N GLY A 118 -1.90 -14.86 6.75
CA GLY A 118 -2.73 -15.34 5.64
C GLY A 118 -3.25 -14.23 4.73
N ILE A 119 -4.39 -14.47 4.10
CA ILE A 119 -5.03 -13.54 3.14
C ILE A 119 -6.31 -12.94 3.73
N GLY A 120 -6.87 -13.57 4.77
CA GLY A 120 -8.18 -13.20 5.30
C GLY A 120 -9.34 -13.73 4.44
N GLU A 121 -10.57 -13.29 4.76
CA GLU A 121 -11.80 -13.71 4.09
C GLU A 121 -12.33 -12.67 3.09
N ASP A 122 -11.62 -11.56 2.89
CA ASP A 122 -12.00 -10.53 1.94
C ASP A 122 -11.97 -11.05 0.49
N PRO A 123 -13.08 -10.98 -0.26
CA PRO A 123 -13.15 -11.54 -1.62
C PRO A 123 -12.17 -10.91 -2.60
N VAL A 124 -11.83 -9.62 -2.42
CA VAL A 124 -10.88 -8.91 -3.28
C VAL A 124 -9.47 -9.43 -3.02
N LEU A 125 -9.07 -9.57 -1.76
CA LEU A 125 -7.76 -10.11 -1.39
C LEU A 125 -7.62 -11.58 -1.81
N GLN A 126 -8.68 -12.36 -1.67
CA GLN A 126 -8.72 -13.75 -2.13
C GLN A 126 -8.49 -13.84 -3.65
N ALA A 127 -9.09 -12.95 -4.43
CA ALA A 127 -8.91 -12.90 -5.87
C ALA A 127 -7.47 -12.49 -6.29
N TRP A 128 -6.80 -11.66 -5.49
CA TRP A 128 -5.40 -11.25 -5.74
C TRP A 128 -4.38 -12.32 -5.32
N GLY A 129 -4.74 -13.16 -4.35
CA GLY A 129 -3.91 -14.25 -3.85
C GLY A 129 -2.73 -13.82 -2.96
N PRO A 130 -1.86 -14.76 -2.60
CA PRO A 130 -0.69 -14.51 -1.77
C PRO A 130 0.45 -13.87 -2.57
N PHE A 131 1.39 -13.28 -1.86
CA PHE A 131 2.63 -12.74 -2.42
C PHE A 131 3.83 -13.06 -1.51
N ASN A 132 5.04 -12.93 -2.05
CA ASN A 132 6.28 -13.06 -1.31
C ASN A 132 6.70 -11.69 -0.77
N GLN A 133 6.66 -11.52 0.55
CA GLN A 133 6.98 -10.24 1.20
C GLN A 133 8.48 -9.99 1.26
N ALA A 134 8.92 -8.78 0.95
CA ALA A 134 10.28 -8.33 1.17
C ALA A 134 10.62 -8.31 2.68
N LYS A 135 11.76 -8.89 3.04
CA LYS A 135 12.21 -8.99 4.44
C LYS A 135 12.96 -7.72 4.86
N VAL A 136 12.22 -6.62 4.95
CA VAL A 136 12.75 -5.33 5.43
C VAL A 136 11.97 -4.91 6.66
N SER A 137 12.66 -4.62 7.77
CA SER A 137 12.01 -4.18 9.00
C SER A 137 11.54 -2.73 8.90
N ALA A 138 10.50 -2.37 9.65
CA ALA A 138 10.02 -0.99 9.76
C ALA A 138 11.12 -0.04 10.29
N GLU A 139 11.97 -0.51 11.21
CA GLU A 139 13.14 0.21 11.70
C GLU A 139 14.09 0.56 10.55
N ARG A 140 14.43 -0.43 9.72
CA ARG A 140 15.30 -0.22 8.57
C ARG A 140 14.72 0.74 7.54
N LEU A 141 13.42 0.69 7.31
CA LEU A 141 12.72 1.66 6.45
C LEU A 141 12.82 3.07 7.03
N GLY A 142 12.63 3.22 8.36
CA GLY A 142 12.79 4.50 9.05
C GLY A 142 14.20 5.07 8.94
N GLU A 143 15.24 4.24 9.12
CA GLU A 143 16.64 4.65 8.98
C GLU A 143 16.98 5.18 7.58
N LEU A 144 16.39 4.58 6.54
CA LEU A 144 16.67 4.91 5.15
C LEU A 144 15.79 6.04 4.60
N ASN A 145 14.74 6.43 5.31
CA ASN A 145 13.73 7.36 4.80
C ASN A 145 14.30 8.71 4.36
N ALA A 146 15.13 9.35 5.18
CA ALA A 146 15.73 10.64 4.83
C ALA A 146 16.59 10.55 3.56
N GLN A 147 17.44 9.53 3.48
CA GLN A 147 18.28 9.29 2.30
C GLN A 147 17.46 9.00 1.05
N ALA A 148 16.37 8.24 1.18
CA ALA A 148 15.48 7.94 0.06
C ALA A 148 14.82 9.22 -0.49
N LEU A 149 14.31 10.08 0.39
CA LEU A 149 13.71 11.37 0.00
C LEU A 149 14.72 12.29 -0.70
N GLU A 150 15.96 12.37 -0.19
CA GLU A 150 17.03 13.15 -0.81
C GLU A 150 17.34 12.62 -2.23
N LEU A 151 17.47 11.31 -2.39
CA LEU A 151 17.72 10.69 -3.68
C LEU A 151 16.56 10.91 -4.67
N MET A 152 15.32 10.81 -4.22
CA MET A 152 14.14 11.06 -5.05
C MET A 152 14.13 12.52 -5.52
N ALA A 153 14.28 13.48 -4.60
CA ALA A 153 14.31 14.90 -4.93
C ALA A 153 15.45 15.27 -5.88
N ALA A 154 16.66 14.73 -5.64
CA ALA A 154 17.85 14.99 -6.47
C ALA A 154 17.70 14.43 -7.91
N ASN A 155 16.83 13.45 -8.13
CA ASN A 155 16.62 12.80 -9.41
C ASN A 155 15.24 13.14 -10.06
N GLY A 156 14.59 14.20 -9.60
CA GLY A 156 13.39 14.74 -10.23
C GLY A 156 12.07 14.04 -9.90
N TRP A 157 12.08 13.17 -8.92
CA TRP A 157 10.85 12.58 -8.38
C TRP A 157 10.28 13.53 -7.31
N GLN A 158 9.37 14.43 -7.70
CA GLN A 158 8.73 15.45 -6.85
C GLN A 158 7.21 15.29 -6.87
#